data_30ef528e1b2a4b883ca1a2d7870ec866
#
_entry.id   30ef528e1b2a4b883ca1a2d7870ec866
#
_cell.length_a   1.000
_cell.length_b   1.000
_cell.length_c   1.000
_cell.angle_alpha   90.00
_cell.angle_beta   90.00
_cell.angle_gamma   90.00
#
_symmetry.space_group_name_H-M   'P 1'
#
loop_
_entity.id
_entity.type
_entity.pdbx_description
1 polymer ?
#
loop_
_entity_poly.entity_id
_entity_poly.type
_entity_poly.pdbx_seq_one_letter_code
_entity_poly.pdbx_strand_id
1 'polypeptide(L)'
;MNVEEYEARLRQRVGEAEYARHKELVRLLARNLWLENVLWEEVTVHIRDVNLRTELLRQRNSIVRDIHTEFRALNIEVPTVTETKSEEFASLLGDLANDSGDQRDEEA
;
A
#
# COMPACT_ATOMS: atom_id res chain seq x y z
N MET A 1 10.12 0.48 5.62
CA MET A 1 10.21 1.68 4.75
C MET A 1 9.45 2.82 5.43
N ASN A 2 10.03 3.99 5.47
CA ASN A 2 9.36 5.13 6.12
C ASN A 2 8.63 6.01 5.10
N VAL A 3 7.95 7.04 5.60
CA VAL A 3 7.13 7.90 4.73
C VAL A 3 7.99 8.59 3.67
N GLU A 4 9.17 9.06 4.03
CA GLU A 4 10.05 9.74 3.10
C GLU A 4 10.50 8.83 1.97
N GLU A 5 10.72 7.57 2.25
CA GLU A 5 11.12 6.61 1.24
C GLU A 5 9.97 6.34 0.27
N TYR A 6 8.75 6.23 0.78
CA TYR A 6 7.57 6.11 -0.07
C TYR A 6 7.41 7.35 -0.95
N GLU A 7 7.59 8.51 -0.36
CA GLU A 7 7.47 9.77 -1.11
C GLU A 7 8.51 9.84 -2.23
N ALA A 8 9.75 9.46 -1.93
CA ALA A 8 10.82 9.47 -2.93
C ALA A 8 10.51 8.55 -4.10
N ARG A 9 9.99 7.37 -3.82
CA ARG A 9 9.62 6.43 -4.88
C ARG A 9 8.47 6.94 -5.73
N LEU A 10 7.47 7.52 -5.09
CA LEU A 10 6.35 8.11 -5.81
C LEU A 10 6.80 9.28 -6.68
N ARG A 11 7.69 10.10 -6.16
CA ARG A 11 8.24 11.22 -6.90
C ARG A 11 8.95 10.76 -8.16
N GLN A 12 9.74 9.70 -8.07
CA GLN A 12 10.38 9.13 -9.25
C GLN A 12 9.36 8.63 -10.25
N ARG A 13 8.29 8.04 -9.74
CA ARG A 13 7.28 7.44 -10.60
C ARG A 13 6.46 8.48 -11.35
N VAL A 14 6.06 9.55 -10.66
CA VAL A 14 5.24 10.58 -11.30
C VAL A 14 6.09 11.57 -12.10
N GLY A 15 7.35 11.73 -11.74
CA GLY A 15 8.21 12.71 -12.38
C GLY A 15 8.16 14.06 -11.68
N GLU A 16 9.19 14.86 -11.88
CA GLU A 16 9.34 16.12 -11.17
C GLU A 16 8.21 17.11 -11.42
N ALA A 17 7.75 17.22 -12.65
CA ALA A 17 6.68 18.16 -13.00
C ALA A 17 5.39 17.82 -12.31
N GLU A 18 5.00 16.56 -12.33
CA GLU A 18 3.77 16.12 -11.67
C GLU A 18 3.92 16.15 -10.15
N TYR A 19 5.10 15.81 -9.65
CA TYR A 19 5.36 15.91 -8.22
C TYR A 19 5.18 17.35 -7.72
N ALA A 20 5.75 18.32 -8.45
CA ALA A 20 5.62 19.72 -8.06
C ALA A 20 4.16 20.17 -8.06
N ARG A 21 3.39 19.66 -8.99
CA ARG A 21 1.98 20.01 -9.14
C ARG A 21 1.11 19.37 -8.08
N HIS A 22 1.44 18.15 -7.65
CA HIS A 22 0.61 17.35 -6.76
C HIS A 22 1.33 16.94 -5.48
N LYS A 23 2.21 17.79 -4.98
CA LYS A 23 3.05 17.48 -3.84
C LYS A 23 2.27 17.01 -2.62
N GLU A 24 1.17 17.70 -2.30
CA GLU A 24 0.36 17.34 -1.14
C GLU A 24 -0.27 15.96 -1.30
N LEU A 25 -0.74 15.67 -2.51
CA LEU A 25 -1.36 14.38 -2.79
C LEU A 25 -0.33 13.26 -2.73
N VAL A 26 0.88 13.50 -3.23
CA VAL A 26 1.96 12.52 -3.17
C VAL A 26 2.32 12.22 -1.72
N ARG A 27 2.38 13.25 -0.89
CA ARG A 27 2.67 13.07 0.54
C ARG A 27 1.57 12.30 1.24
N LEU A 28 0.33 12.59 0.92
CA LEU A 28 -0.80 11.86 1.49
C LEU A 28 -0.74 10.40 1.10
N LEU A 29 -0.47 10.12 -0.15
CA LEU A 29 -0.34 8.75 -0.63
C LEU A 29 0.81 8.02 0.06
N ALA A 30 1.96 8.68 0.19
CA ALA A 30 3.11 8.10 0.88
C ALA A 30 2.76 7.74 2.32
N ARG A 31 2.05 8.62 3.00
CA ARG A 31 1.62 8.39 4.37
C ARG A 31 0.66 7.21 4.45
N ASN A 32 -0.27 7.12 3.52
CA ASN A 32 -1.23 6.03 3.51
C ASN A 32 -0.56 4.69 3.22
N LEU A 33 0.43 4.67 2.34
CA LEU A 33 1.20 3.45 2.08
C LEU A 33 1.94 3.00 3.33
N TRP A 34 2.53 3.95 4.04
CA TRP A 34 3.20 3.65 5.30
C TRP A 34 2.22 3.13 6.35
N LEU A 35 1.07 3.79 6.50
CA LEU A 35 0.05 3.37 7.46
C LEU A 35 -0.47 1.97 7.15
N GLU A 36 -0.68 1.69 5.87
CA GLU A 36 -1.15 0.38 5.46
C GLU A 36 -0.18 -0.71 5.90
N ASN A 37 1.10 -0.46 5.72
CA ASN A 37 2.13 -1.41 6.14
C ASN A 37 2.17 -1.57 7.65
N VAL A 38 2.07 -0.47 8.39
CA VAL A 38 2.05 -0.51 9.85
C VAL A 38 0.85 -1.29 10.36
N LEU A 39 -0.31 -1.07 9.77
CA LEU A 39 -1.51 -1.80 10.16
C LEU A 39 -1.36 -3.30 9.89
N TRP A 40 -0.75 -3.66 8.79
CA TRP A 40 -0.52 -5.05 8.48
C TRP A 40 0.42 -5.71 9.50
N GLU A 41 1.48 -5.00 9.89
CA GLU A 41 2.37 -5.50 10.91
C GLU A 41 1.65 -5.71 12.23
N GLU A 42 0.77 -4.79 12.60
CA GLU A 42 -0.02 -4.93 13.81
C GLU A 42 -0.96 -6.12 13.73
N VAL A 43 -1.55 -6.36 12.57
CA VAL A 43 -2.40 -7.53 12.35
C VAL A 43 -1.61 -8.81 12.60
N THR A 44 -0.38 -8.88 12.10
CA THR A 44 0.41 -10.10 12.28
C THR A 44 0.83 -10.31 13.73
N VAL A 45 1.09 -9.24 14.46
CA VAL A 45 1.40 -9.33 15.89
C VAL A 45 0.20 -9.79 16.71
N HIS A 46 -0.99 -9.30 16.37
CA HIS A 46 -2.21 -9.58 17.12
C HIS A 46 -3.13 -10.58 16.41
N ILE A 47 -2.55 -11.50 15.69
CA ILE A 47 -3.32 -12.41 14.84
C ILE A 47 -4.30 -13.28 15.64
N ARG A 48 -4.00 -13.53 16.90
CA ARG A 48 -4.85 -14.36 17.74
C ARG A 48 -5.99 -13.59 18.40
N ASP A 49 -5.90 -12.29 18.45
CA ASP A 49 -6.97 -11.45 18.97
C ASP A 49 -7.93 -11.13 17.84
N VAL A 50 -9.01 -11.90 17.75
CA VAL A 50 -9.95 -11.81 16.63
C VAL A 50 -10.56 -10.42 16.53
N ASN A 51 -10.95 -9.83 17.64
CA ASN A 51 -11.61 -8.52 17.62
C ASN A 51 -10.66 -7.43 17.16
N LEU A 52 -9.45 -7.42 17.72
CA LEU A 52 -8.45 -6.42 17.33
C LEU A 52 -8.03 -6.62 15.88
N ARG A 53 -7.81 -7.85 15.48
CA ARG A 53 -7.44 -8.17 14.11
C ARG A 53 -8.50 -7.68 13.12
N THR A 54 -9.77 -7.95 13.43
CA THR A 54 -10.86 -7.53 12.57
C THR A 54 -10.91 -6.01 12.42
N GLU A 55 -10.72 -5.29 13.52
CA GLU A 55 -10.72 -3.84 13.49
C GLU A 55 -9.53 -3.30 12.68
N LEU A 56 -8.35 -3.86 12.88
CA LEU A 56 -7.17 -3.46 12.13
C LEU A 56 -7.32 -3.71 10.64
N LEU A 57 -7.91 -4.85 10.27
CA LEU A 57 -8.16 -5.16 8.87
C LEU A 57 -9.19 -4.21 8.26
N ARG A 58 -10.19 -3.80 9.03
CA ARG A 58 -11.17 -2.83 8.57
C ARG A 58 -10.51 -1.49 8.28
N GLN A 59 -9.66 -1.03 9.19
CA GLN A 59 -8.92 0.21 9.01
C GLN A 59 -8.00 0.13 7.78
N ARG A 60 -7.31 -0.99 7.65
CA ARG A 60 -6.43 -1.22 6.50
C ARG A 60 -7.20 -1.18 5.20
N ASN A 61 -8.37 -1.81 5.14
CA ASN A 61 -9.17 -1.84 3.92
C ASN A 61 -9.61 -0.43 3.50
N SER A 62 -9.94 0.40 4.48
CA SER A 62 -10.30 1.80 4.20
C SER A 62 -9.11 2.55 3.61
N ILE A 63 -7.93 2.36 4.17
CA ILE A 63 -6.72 3.01 3.69
C ILE A 63 -6.34 2.53 2.29
N VAL A 64 -6.51 1.25 2.04
CA VAL A 64 -6.24 0.69 0.69
C VAL A 64 -7.15 1.34 -0.35
N ARG A 65 -8.41 1.56 -0.02
CA ARG A 65 -9.32 2.27 -0.93
C ARG A 65 -8.87 3.71 -1.19
N ASP A 66 -8.41 4.39 -0.14
CA ASP A 66 -7.89 5.74 -0.29
C ASP A 66 -6.65 5.75 -1.17
N ILE A 67 -5.77 4.77 -1.00
CA ILE A 67 -4.58 4.62 -1.82
C ILE A 67 -4.95 4.48 -3.29
N HIS A 68 -5.92 3.65 -3.61
CA HIS A 68 -6.36 3.48 -4.98
C HIS A 68 -6.91 4.78 -5.57
N THR A 69 -7.69 5.51 -4.78
CA THR A 69 -8.23 6.79 -5.21
C THR A 69 -7.11 7.79 -5.49
N GLU A 70 -6.11 7.82 -4.62
CA GLU A 70 -4.99 8.74 -4.77
C GLU A 70 -4.12 8.40 -5.97
N PHE A 71 -3.89 7.14 -6.23
CA PHE A 71 -3.19 6.73 -7.44
C PHE A 71 -3.91 7.20 -8.70
N ARG A 72 -5.23 7.05 -8.73
CA ARG A 72 -6.01 7.52 -9.87
C ARG A 72 -5.92 9.04 -10.03
N ALA A 73 -5.98 9.76 -8.92
CA ALA A 73 -5.90 11.21 -8.96
C ALA A 73 -4.56 11.70 -9.49
N LEU A 74 -3.50 10.92 -9.27
CA LEU A 74 -2.17 11.24 -9.79
C LEU A 74 -1.96 10.74 -11.21
N ASN A 75 -2.96 10.14 -11.82
CA ASN A 75 -2.83 9.48 -13.12
C ASN A 75 -1.77 8.38 -13.12
N ILE A 76 -1.48 7.84 -11.96
CA ILE A 76 -0.63 6.67 -11.87
C ILE A 76 -1.52 5.46 -12.08
N GLU A 77 -1.14 4.62 -13.01
CA GLU A 77 -1.88 3.42 -13.28
C GLU A 77 -1.83 2.50 -12.06
N VAL A 78 -3.00 2.16 -11.54
CA VAL A 78 -3.08 1.24 -10.43
C VAL A 78 -2.76 -0.16 -10.96
N PRO A 79 -1.75 -0.83 -10.41
CA PRO A 79 -1.42 -2.16 -10.87
C PRO A 79 -2.56 -3.13 -10.62
N THR A 80 -2.88 -3.87 -11.65
CA THR A 80 -3.83 -4.97 -11.56
C THR A 80 -3.04 -6.26 -11.68
N VAL A 81 -3.75 -7.36 -11.63
CA VAL A 81 -3.09 -8.66 -11.80
C VAL A 81 -2.34 -8.73 -13.12
N THR A 82 -2.83 -8.03 -14.14
CA THR A 82 -2.19 -8.02 -15.46
C THR A 82 -1.09 -6.98 -15.58
N GLU A 83 -0.96 -6.09 -14.61
CA GLU A 83 0.00 -5.00 -14.64
C GLU A 83 1.26 -5.37 -13.87
N THR A 84 1.86 -6.45 -14.25
CA THR A 84 3.05 -6.96 -13.56
C THR A 84 4.26 -6.07 -13.72
N LYS A 85 4.26 -5.23 -14.74
CA LYS A 85 5.36 -4.28 -14.93
C LYS A 85 5.44 -3.24 -13.83
N SER A 86 4.40 -3.10 -13.05
CA SER A 86 4.39 -2.21 -11.90
C SER A 86 4.84 -2.97 -10.65
N GLU A 87 6.02 -3.53 -10.72
CA GLU A 87 6.52 -4.39 -9.67
C GLU A 87 6.63 -3.70 -8.32
N GLU A 88 6.99 -2.43 -8.31
CA GLU A 88 7.10 -1.70 -7.06
C GLU A 88 5.76 -1.61 -6.35
N PHE A 89 4.71 -1.33 -7.11
CA PHE A 89 3.38 -1.27 -6.53
C PHE A 89 2.93 -2.65 -6.11
N ALA A 90 3.18 -3.66 -6.95
CA ALA A 90 2.87 -5.04 -6.61
C ALA A 90 3.61 -5.44 -5.33
N SER A 91 4.84 -5.01 -5.18
CA SER A 91 5.62 -5.27 -3.97
C SER A 91 5.00 -4.57 -2.76
N LEU A 92 4.53 -3.34 -2.93
CA LEU A 92 3.96 -2.58 -1.82
C LEU A 92 2.62 -3.13 -1.35
N LEU A 93 1.76 -3.51 -2.28
CA LEU A 93 0.44 -4.03 -1.94
C LEU A 93 0.41 -5.54 -1.93
N GLY A 94 1.11 -6.14 -2.89
CA GLY A 94 1.10 -7.57 -3.06
C GLY A 94 1.77 -8.33 -1.93
N ASP A 95 2.82 -7.77 -1.36
CA ASP A 95 3.51 -8.43 -0.24
C ASP A 95 2.55 -8.68 0.91
N LEU A 96 1.66 -7.75 1.15
CA LEU A 96 0.72 -7.87 2.24
C LEU A 96 -0.33 -8.93 1.96
N ALA A 97 -0.81 -8.98 0.75
CA ALA A 97 -1.77 -10.00 0.35
C ALA A 97 -1.09 -11.36 0.21
N ASN A 98 0.12 -11.37 -0.31
CA ASN A 98 0.85 -12.60 -0.55
C ASN A 98 1.32 -13.29 0.72
N ASP A 99 1.62 -12.52 1.76
CA ASP A 99 2.00 -13.12 3.03
C ASP A 99 0.96 -14.11 3.49
N SER A 100 -0.31 -13.72 3.43
CA SER A 100 -1.39 -14.63 3.80
C SER A 100 -1.53 -15.76 2.81
N GLY A 101 -1.38 -15.46 1.52
CA GLY A 101 -1.50 -16.45 0.46
C GLY A 101 -0.39 -17.48 0.50
N ASP A 102 0.83 -17.01 0.67
CA ASP A 102 2.00 -17.89 0.68
C ASP A 102 1.93 -18.86 1.84
N GLN A 103 1.50 -18.40 2.99
CA GLN A 103 1.36 -19.27 4.13
C GLN A 103 0.37 -20.39 3.87
N ARG A 104 -0.73 -20.05 3.24
CA ARG A 104 -1.73 -21.07 2.90
C ARG A 104 -1.21 -22.04 1.87
N ASP A 105 -0.49 -21.55 0.91
CA ASP A 105 0.07 -22.40 -0.13
C ASP A 105 1.07 -23.40 0.42
N GLU A 106 1.87 -22.99 1.36
CA GLU A 106 2.83 -23.86 2.00
C GLU A 106 2.16 -24.95 2.82
N GLU A 107 1.04 -24.63 3.39
CA GLU A 107 0.28 -25.60 4.18
C GLU A 107 -0.45 -26.60 3.30
N ALA A 108 -0.76 -26.18 2.12
CA ALA A 108 -1.46 -27.05 1.19
C ALA A 108 -0.53 -28.08 0.63
#